data_bb26906b4311ab66608d18a9aef5dead
#
_entry.id   bb26906b4311ab66608d18a9aef5dead
#
_cell.length_a   1.000
_cell.length_b   1.000
_cell.length_c   1.000
_cell.angle_alpha   90.00
_cell.angle_beta   90.00
_cell.angle_gamma   90.00
#
_symmetry.space_group_name_H-M   'P 1'
#
loop_
_entity.id
_entity.type
_entity.pdbx_description
1 polymer ?
#
loop_
_entity_poly.entity_id
_entity_poly.type
_entity_poly.pdbx_seq_one_letter_code
_entity_poly.pdbx_strand_id
1 'polypeptide(L)'
;MRMHLAVLLAAAFAVSPLDGVAGEKQIADVKELAGSWRGWVRAESGRERATMVVQADGTYKASTTRGTLSEGTFYLRDGKLRYQSTRTMGTASLSEDQGRTILTMIPKDPTTDTGRTEYERVE
;
A
#
# COMPACT_ATOMS: atom_id res chain seq x y z
N MET A 1 3.71 10.68 -43.51
CA MET A 1 3.66 10.75 -43.06
C MET A 1 3.48 10.66 -42.35
N ARG A 2 3.68 10.50 -42.42
CA ARG A 2 3.64 10.49 -41.60
C ARG A 2 3.41 10.13 -40.59
N MET A 3 3.33 9.95 -40.58
CA MET A 3 3.15 9.77 -39.59
C MET A 3 2.91 9.37 -38.76
N HIS A 4 3.07 9.25 -38.96
CA HIS A 4 2.87 9.06 -38.03
C HIS A 4 2.78 8.51 -37.22
N LEU A 5 2.81 8.50 -37.55
CA LEU A 5 2.84 8.17 -36.67
C LEU A 5 2.76 7.74 -35.78
N ALA A 6 2.96 7.71 -35.94
CA ALA A 6 3.00 7.43 -34.97
C ALA A 6 2.72 7.14 -34.06
N VAL A 7 2.62 7.05 -34.31
CA VAL A 7 2.49 6.80 -33.37
C VAL A 7 2.29 6.38 -32.58
N LEU A 8 2.31 6.33 -32.84
CA LEU A 8 2.27 5.95 -31.99
C LEU A 8 2.15 5.61 -31.20
N LEU A 9 2.18 5.59 -31.33
CA LEU A 9 2.19 5.25 -30.40
C LEU A 9 2.00 4.91 -29.61
N ALA A 10 2.09 4.86 -29.74
CA ALA A 10 2.01 4.47 -28.80
C ALA A 10 1.72 4.16 -28.01
N ALA A 11 1.70 4.11 -28.21
CA ALA A 11 1.50 3.70 -27.34
C ALA A 11 1.29 3.28 -26.65
N ALA A 12 1.46 3.18 -26.98
CA ALA A 12 1.37 2.70 -26.21
C ALA A 12 1.25 2.42 -25.48
N PHE A 13 1.27 2.42 -25.39
CA PHE A 13 1.28 2.07 -24.40
C PHE A 13 1.05 1.63 -23.63
N ALA A 14 1.02 1.67 -23.84
CA ALA A 14 0.87 1.20 -22.98
C ALA A 14 0.76 0.73 -22.35
N VAL A 15 0.70 0.69 -22.45
CA VAL A 15 0.62 0.16 -21.69
C VAL A 15 0.60 -0.39 -21.07
N SER A 16 0.49 -0.57 -21.00
CA SER A 16 0.51 -1.22 -20.38
C SER A 16 0.50 -1.87 -19.80
N PRO A 17 0.74 -2.03 -19.59
CA PRO A 17 0.73 -2.83 -19.07
C PRO A 17 0.39 -3.52 -18.56
N LEU A 18 0.33 -3.60 -18.43
CA LEU A 18 -0.01 -4.22 -18.08
C LEU A 18 -0.33 -5.06 -17.79
N ASP A 19 -0.60 -4.97 -17.98
CA ASP A 19 -0.75 -6.18 -17.86
C ASP A 19 -1.71 -6.90 -17.05
N GLY A 20 -2.76 -7.36 -17.05
CA GLY A 20 -3.71 -8.06 -16.26
C GLY A 20 -3.39 -8.31 -14.81
N VAL A 21 -2.23 -8.00 -14.43
CA VAL A 21 -1.77 -8.09 -13.06
C VAL A 21 -2.12 -6.80 -12.34
N ALA A 22 -2.42 -6.90 -11.05
CA ALA A 22 -2.63 -5.71 -10.23
C ALA A 22 -1.46 -4.78 -10.42
N GLY A 23 -1.72 -3.57 -10.88
CA GLY A 23 -0.68 -2.61 -11.16
C GLY A 23 -0.30 -1.83 -9.93
N GLU A 24 1.00 -1.69 -9.71
CA GLU A 24 1.48 -0.84 -8.64
C GLU A 24 1.19 0.61 -9.01
N LYS A 25 0.65 1.35 -8.06
CA LYS A 25 0.24 2.72 -8.27
C LYS A 25 1.24 3.64 -7.62
N GLN A 26 1.75 4.60 -8.40
CA GLN A 26 2.63 5.62 -7.84
C GLN A 26 1.81 6.67 -7.12
N ILE A 27 2.32 7.15 -5.99
CA ILE A 27 1.69 8.25 -5.29
C ILE A 27 2.67 9.40 -5.19
N ALA A 28 2.14 10.61 -5.26
CA ALA A 28 2.95 11.82 -5.18
C ALA A 28 2.94 12.42 -3.79
N ASP A 29 2.00 12.02 -2.95
CA ASP A 29 1.81 12.62 -1.63
C ASP A 29 1.17 11.57 -0.73
N VAL A 30 1.68 11.46 0.51
CA VAL A 30 1.15 10.46 1.45
C VAL A 30 -0.31 10.73 1.79
N LYS A 31 -0.82 11.94 1.57
CA LYS A 31 -2.23 12.19 1.84
C LYS A 31 -3.15 11.35 0.97
N GLU A 32 -2.62 10.78 -0.11
CA GLU A 32 -3.41 9.88 -0.94
C GLU A 32 -3.74 8.59 -0.19
N LEU A 33 -3.04 8.30 0.89
CA LEU A 33 -3.32 7.14 1.72
C LEU A 33 -4.35 7.43 2.80
N ALA A 34 -4.73 8.69 3.00
CA ALA A 34 -5.63 9.06 4.09
C ALA A 34 -6.95 8.33 3.97
N GLY A 35 -7.45 7.85 5.11
CA GLY A 35 -8.72 7.15 5.13
C GLY A 35 -8.62 5.89 5.95
N SER A 36 -9.60 5.02 5.74
CA SER A 36 -9.73 3.79 6.51
C SER A 36 -9.39 2.59 5.64
N TRP A 37 -8.72 1.63 6.26
CA TRP A 37 -8.22 0.44 5.60
C TRP A 37 -8.55 -0.77 6.46
N ARG A 38 -8.70 -1.92 5.83
CA ARG A 38 -9.06 -3.15 6.53
C ARG A 38 -8.24 -4.31 5.98
N GLY A 39 -7.73 -5.13 6.88
CA GLY A 39 -6.92 -6.26 6.47
C GLY A 39 -6.96 -7.38 7.48
N TRP A 40 -6.06 -8.31 7.32
CA TRP A 40 -5.93 -9.45 8.21
C TRP A 40 -4.50 -9.50 8.71
N VAL A 41 -4.34 -9.76 9.98
CA VAL A 41 -3.01 -9.91 10.58
C VAL A 41 -2.95 -11.25 11.28
N ARG A 42 -1.74 -11.76 11.43
CA ARG A 42 -1.52 -12.99 12.14
C ARG A 42 -1.48 -12.72 13.64
N ALA A 43 -2.15 -13.56 14.40
CA ALA A 43 -2.16 -13.47 15.85
C ALA A 43 -2.00 -14.88 16.40
N GLU A 44 -1.83 -14.98 17.71
CA GLU A 44 -1.64 -16.28 18.34
C GLU A 44 -2.84 -17.19 18.09
N SER A 45 -4.02 -16.62 18.07
CA SER A 45 -5.25 -17.38 17.87
C SER A 45 -5.54 -17.63 16.41
N GLY A 46 -4.62 -17.22 15.50
CA GLY A 46 -4.85 -17.35 14.07
C GLY A 46 -4.88 -15.97 13.44
N ARG A 47 -5.78 -15.79 12.48
CA ARG A 47 -5.88 -14.50 11.79
C ARG A 47 -6.92 -13.63 12.47
N GLU A 48 -6.61 -12.35 12.56
CA GLU A 48 -7.53 -11.38 13.12
C GLU A 48 -7.75 -10.25 12.13
N ARG A 49 -8.95 -9.70 12.15
CA ARG A 49 -9.28 -8.54 11.34
C ARG A 49 -8.61 -7.31 11.96
N ALA A 50 -7.91 -6.57 11.11
CA ALA A 50 -7.29 -5.33 11.52
C ALA A 50 -7.90 -4.18 10.76
N THR A 51 -8.01 -3.04 11.43
CA THR A 51 -8.39 -1.80 10.78
C THR A 51 -7.25 -0.81 10.96
N MET A 52 -7.06 0.04 9.98
CA MET A 52 -6.02 1.05 10.04
C MET A 52 -6.60 2.37 9.56
N VAL A 53 -6.30 3.42 10.29
CA VAL A 53 -6.69 4.77 9.89
C VAL A 53 -5.42 5.54 9.60
N VAL A 54 -5.37 6.16 8.43
CA VAL A 54 -4.22 6.96 8.00
C VAL A 54 -4.68 8.40 7.91
N GLN A 55 -3.92 9.29 8.54
CA GLN A 55 -4.19 10.71 8.50
C GLN A 55 -3.53 11.34 7.27
N ALA A 56 -3.95 12.55 6.96
CA ALA A 56 -3.43 13.23 5.76
C ALA A 56 -1.93 13.46 5.82
N ASP A 57 -1.36 13.55 7.02
CA ASP A 57 0.08 13.77 7.18
C ASP A 57 0.88 12.47 7.14
N GLY A 58 0.21 11.34 6.91
CA GLY A 58 0.88 10.04 6.81
C GLY A 58 0.91 9.24 8.10
N THR A 59 0.55 9.84 9.23
CA THR A 59 0.51 9.07 10.48
C THR A 59 -0.63 8.06 10.43
N TYR A 60 -0.41 6.92 11.07
CA TYR A 60 -1.42 5.86 11.04
C TYR A 60 -1.49 5.14 12.36
N LYS A 61 -2.62 4.51 12.57
CA LYS A 61 -2.85 3.65 13.71
C LYS A 61 -3.62 2.44 13.24
N ALA A 62 -3.08 1.27 13.51
CA ALA A 62 -3.72 0.00 13.20
C ALA A 62 -4.14 -0.67 14.48
N SER A 63 -5.32 -1.29 14.47
CA SER A 63 -5.84 -1.92 15.67
C SER A 63 -6.65 -3.17 15.29
N THR A 64 -6.80 -4.04 16.28
CA THR A 64 -7.68 -5.20 16.19
C THR A 64 -8.68 -5.07 17.32
N THR A 65 -9.54 -6.09 17.45
CA THR A 65 -10.49 -6.10 18.57
C THR A 65 -9.79 -6.15 19.92
N ARG A 66 -8.51 -6.50 19.93
CA ARG A 66 -7.73 -6.58 21.16
C ARG A 66 -7.03 -5.27 21.52
N GLY A 67 -7.14 -4.27 20.66
CA GLY A 67 -6.53 -2.98 20.94
C GLY A 67 -5.55 -2.56 19.86
N THR A 68 -4.69 -1.62 20.21
CA THR A 68 -3.73 -1.07 19.26
C THR A 68 -2.71 -2.12 18.85
N LEU A 69 -2.58 -2.32 17.55
CA LEU A 69 -1.61 -3.23 16.98
C LEU A 69 -0.30 -2.52 16.67
N SER A 70 -0.39 -1.34 16.04
CA SER A 70 0.80 -0.63 15.58
C SER A 70 0.44 0.82 15.31
N GLU A 71 1.41 1.70 15.53
CA GLU A 71 1.29 3.11 15.18
C GLU A 71 2.56 3.53 14.48
N GLY A 72 2.44 4.43 13.52
CA GLY A 72 3.61 4.87 12.80
C GLY A 72 3.30 5.94 11.79
N THR A 73 4.18 6.05 10.82
CA THR A 73 4.09 7.09 9.80
C THR A 73 4.49 6.52 8.46
N PHE A 74 3.68 6.81 7.44
CA PHE A 74 4.06 6.58 6.05
C PHE A 74 4.77 7.83 5.54
N TYR A 75 5.79 7.63 4.72
CA TYR A 75 6.51 8.75 4.13
C TYR A 75 7.09 8.33 2.78
N LEU A 76 7.43 9.32 1.99
CA LEU A 76 8.07 9.08 0.70
C LEU A 76 9.54 9.42 0.81
N ARG A 77 10.38 8.54 0.28
CA ARG A 77 11.82 8.79 0.16
C ARG A 77 12.24 8.39 -1.23
N ASP A 78 12.78 9.35 -1.97
CA ASP A 78 13.21 9.11 -3.35
C ASP A 78 12.06 8.57 -4.18
N GLY A 79 10.87 9.07 -3.94
CA GLY A 79 9.68 8.67 -4.67
C GLY A 79 9.13 7.31 -4.27
N LYS A 80 9.71 6.67 -3.27
CA LYS A 80 9.26 5.35 -2.83
C LYS A 80 8.55 5.43 -1.49
N LEU A 81 7.48 4.68 -1.37
CA LEU A 81 6.67 4.69 -0.16
C LEU A 81 7.29 3.79 0.88
N ARG A 82 7.44 4.32 2.09
CA ARG A 82 8.03 3.60 3.21
C ARG A 82 7.19 3.88 4.45
N TYR A 83 7.43 3.08 5.47
CA TYR A 83 6.78 3.33 6.75
C TYR A 83 7.73 3.05 7.89
N GLN A 84 7.45 3.68 9.01
CA GLN A 84 8.17 3.44 10.26
C GLN A 84 7.14 3.40 11.38
N SER A 85 7.18 2.33 12.14
CA SER A 85 6.29 2.18 13.29
C SER A 85 7.12 2.13 14.56
N THR A 86 6.45 1.99 15.69
CA THR A 86 7.14 1.86 16.97
C THR A 86 7.91 0.55 17.07
N ARG A 87 7.63 -0.41 16.19
CA ARG A 87 8.21 -1.73 16.27
C ARG A 87 9.12 -2.06 15.10
N THR A 88 8.86 -1.49 13.94
CA THR A 88 9.59 -1.90 12.75
C THR A 88 9.52 -0.81 11.69
N MET A 89 10.26 -0.99 10.65
CA MET A 89 10.20 -0.13 9.48
C MET A 89 10.17 -1.00 8.24
N GLY A 90 9.79 -0.44 7.12
CA GLY A 90 9.74 -1.21 5.90
C GLY A 90 9.30 -0.39 4.71
N THR A 91 8.96 -1.09 3.65
CA THR A 91 8.47 -0.48 2.43
C THR A 91 6.98 -0.78 2.30
N ALA A 92 6.32 0.03 1.50
CA ALA A 92 4.91 -0.18 1.22
C ALA A 92 4.65 0.09 -0.25
N SER A 93 3.57 -0.48 -0.75
CA SER A 93 3.17 -0.24 -2.11
C SER A 93 1.66 -0.17 -2.18
N LEU A 94 1.18 0.61 -3.14
CA LEU A 94 -0.24 0.76 -3.38
C LEU A 94 -0.54 0.15 -4.74
N SER A 95 -1.58 -0.66 -4.82
CA SER A 95 -1.94 -1.28 -6.08
C SER A 95 -3.44 -1.27 -6.25
N GLU A 96 -3.86 -1.44 -7.50
CA GLU A 96 -5.27 -1.53 -7.85
C GLU A 96 -5.53 -2.89 -8.43
N ASP A 97 -6.57 -3.55 -7.96
CA ASP A 97 -6.93 -4.88 -8.41
C ASP A 97 -8.44 -5.00 -8.46
N GLN A 98 -9.00 -5.02 -9.66
CA GLN A 98 -10.44 -5.21 -9.88
C GLN A 98 -11.28 -4.20 -9.09
N GLY A 99 -10.86 -2.95 -9.14
CA GLY A 99 -11.59 -1.87 -8.48
C GLY A 99 -11.29 -1.74 -7.00
N ARG A 100 -10.41 -2.57 -6.47
CA ARG A 100 -10.01 -2.49 -5.06
C ARG A 100 -8.64 -1.86 -4.97
N THR A 101 -8.44 -1.05 -3.94
CA THR A 101 -7.15 -0.43 -3.69
C THR A 101 -6.50 -1.15 -2.52
N ILE A 102 -5.32 -1.69 -2.76
CA ILE A 102 -4.60 -2.54 -1.80
C ILE A 102 -3.31 -1.84 -1.39
N LEU A 103 -3.12 -1.73 -0.10
CA LEU A 103 -1.89 -1.20 0.48
C LEU A 103 -1.14 -2.36 1.12
N THR A 104 0.06 -2.63 0.61
CA THR A 104 0.88 -3.74 1.08
C THR A 104 2.04 -3.18 1.88
N MET A 105 2.23 -3.68 3.10
CA MET A 105 3.32 -3.28 3.98
C MET A 105 4.25 -4.46 4.15
N ILE A 106 5.54 -4.24 3.88
CA ILE A 106 6.55 -5.30 3.94
C ILE A 106 7.63 -4.85 4.91
N PRO A 107 7.77 -5.50 6.06
CA PRO A 107 8.77 -5.11 7.04
C PRO A 107 10.17 -5.38 6.52
N LYS A 108 11.11 -4.53 6.95
CA LYS A 108 12.50 -4.68 6.56
C LYS A 108 13.07 -6.01 7.07
N ASP A 109 12.65 -6.43 8.25
CA ASP A 109 13.11 -7.66 8.85
C ASP A 109 11.91 -8.55 9.13
N PRO A 110 11.55 -9.42 8.20
CA PRO A 110 10.35 -10.25 8.37
C PRO A 110 10.47 -11.28 9.47
N THR A 111 11.67 -11.51 10.00
CA THR A 111 11.82 -12.49 11.08
C THR A 111 11.40 -11.94 12.42
N THR A 112 11.27 -10.62 12.55
CA THR A 112 10.90 -9.99 13.82
C THR A 112 9.47 -9.52 13.83
N ASP A 113 8.72 -9.76 12.77
CA ASP A 113 7.35 -9.26 12.66
C ASP A 113 6.50 -10.31 11.98
N THR A 114 5.22 -10.02 11.89
CA THR A 114 4.26 -10.93 11.28
C THR A 114 4.45 -11.08 9.78
N GLY A 115 5.36 -10.31 9.21
CA GLY A 115 5.64 -10.37 7.79
C GLY A 115 4.75 -9.41 7.02
N ARG A 116 4.53 -9.78 5.78
CA ARG A 116 3.79 -8.94 4.85
C ARG A 116 2.33 -8.80 5.27
N THR A 117 1.82 -7.58 5.23
CA THR A 117 0.43 -7.29 5.58
C THR A 117 -0.23 -6.54 4.45
N GLU A 118 -1.45 -6.92 4.11
CA GLU A 118 -2.21 -6.26 3.06
C GLU A 118 -3.48 -5.68 3.63
N TYR A 119 -3.73 -4.42 3.28
CA TYR A 119 -4.94 -3.71 3.67
C TYR A 119 -5.68 -3.28 2.44
N GLU A 120 -6.99 -3.33 2.52
CA GLU A 120 -7.86 -2.86 1.45
C GLU A 120 -8.55 -1.59 1.90
N ARG A 121 -8.66 -0.60 1.00
CA ARG A 121 -9.30 0.67 1.33
C ARG A 121 -10.79 0.43 1.59
N VAL A 122 -11.28 1.05 2.65
CA VAL A 122 -12.69 1.00 3.01
C VAL A 122 -13.31 2.34 2.65
N GLU A 123 -14.42 2.30 1.94
CA GLU A 123 -15.13 3.52 1.58
C GLU A 123 -15.95 4.05 2.71
#